data_b408af03251250de5e1877f1993bdc2f
#
_entry.id   b408af03251250de5e1877f1993bdc2f
#
_cell.length_a   1.000
_cell.length_b   1.000
_cell.length_c   1.000
_cell.angle_alpha   90.00
_cell.angle_beta   90.00
_cell.angle_gamma   90.00
#
_symmetry.space_group_name_H-M   'P 1'
#
loop_
_entity.id
_entity.type
_entity.pdbx_description
1 polymer ?
#
loop_
_entity_poly.entity_id
_entity_poly.type
_entity_poly.pdbx_seq_one_letter_code
_entity_poly.pdbx_strand_id
1 'polypeptide(L)'
;MPPGVPMEELLAAARSARTTFQLVPAEPVAMADAGAVTAVEAQRVADRYARHGFAILALPAGPLTEDSVAALAGSLGLGEPFVPPLYLLAGAAPAVSRISAGSTAGTTDADHPSFGRTVGQELHCDGTLQDIGYVKASLLVCASPATEGGDTILFNASAAFARLARSDPAALAALATPGSLIRQANINGSTELNAGPAVTVQDGRLVCRYCVTGTDRWAVPAGVAAADLWRGVDFLREASRPGSPDFLQLRLDAGQAIVFDNTRISHGRTAYRDSGGNHRALYRSLHLAHPSDAARRLVPGADVRS
;
A
#
# COMPACT_ATOMS: atom_id res chain seq x y z
N MET A 1 16.65 -18.49 8.92
CA MET A 1 15.36 -17.84 8.67
C MET A 1 14.47 -18.10 9.88
N PRO A 2 13.67 -17.13 10.34
CA PRO A 2 12.70 -17.40 11.40
C PRO A 2 11.75 -18.51 10.95
N PRO A 3 11.26 -19.35 11.87
CA PRO A 3 10.26 -20.37 11.55
C PRO A 3 9.00 -19.70 10.97
N GLY A 4 8.34 -20.37 10.04
CA GLY A 4 7.07 -19.90 9.49
C GLY A 4 6.00 -19.78 10.58
N VAL A 5 4.99 -18.96 10.35
CA VAL A 5 3.85 -18.80 11.28
C VAL A 5 3.08 -20.12 11.36
N PRO A 6 2.66 -20.56 12.58
CA PRO A 6 1.84 -21.74 12.74
C PRO A 6 0.54 -21.67 11.96
N MET A 7 0.10 -22.77 11.35
CA MET A 7 -1.12 -22.82 10.54
C MET A 7 -2.36 -22.39 11.33
N GLU A 8 -2.45 -22.76 12.58
CA GLU A 8 -3.58 -22.39 13.46
C GLU A 8 -3.71 -20.88 13.61
N GLU A 9 -2.59 -20.19 13.78
CA GLU A 9 -2.51 -18.73 13.88
C GLU A 9 -2.91 -18.06 12.56
N LEU A 10 -2.42 -18.57 11.42
CA LEU A 10 -2.82 -18.10 10.09
C LEU A 10 -4.32 -18.24 9.87
N LEU A 11 -4.91 -19.39 10.21
CA LEU A 11 -6.34 -19.64 10.07
C LEU A 11 -7.17 -18.78 11.02
N ALA A 12 -6.68 -18.53 12.25
CA ALA A 12 -7.34 -17.64 13.19
C ALA A 12 -7.37 -16.19 12.67
N ALA A 13 -6.23 -15.68 12.22
CA ALA A 13 -6.13 -14.36 11.63
C ALA A 13 -6.98 -14.22 10.35
N ALA A 14 -7.03 -15.26 9.51
CA ALA A 14 -7.85 -15.30 8.30
C ALA A 14 -9.36 -15.21 8.61
N ARG A 15 -9.83 -15.81 9.71
CA ARG A 15 -11.25 -15.70 10.12
C ARG A 15 -11.64 -14.28 10.52
N SER A 16 -10.72 -13.49 11.05
CA SER A 16 -10.96 -12.11 11.46
C SER A 16 -10.81 -11.09 10.33
N ALA A 17 -10.24 -11.50 9.19
CA ALA A 17 -10.00 -10.61 8.06
C ALA A 17 -11.31 -10.13 7.41
N ARG A 18 -11.41 -8.82 7.17
CA ARG A 18 -12.56 -8.19 6.50
C ARG A 18 -12.36 -8.10 5.00
N THR A 19 -13.45 -8.16 4.21
CA THR A 19 -13.39 -8.98 3.02
C THR A 19 -13.78 -8.37 1.70
N THR A 20 -14.17 -7.08 1.55
CA THR A 20 -14.57 -6.65 0.20
C THR A 20 -14.59 -5.13 0.02
N PHE A 21 -14.27 -4.67 -1.21
CA PHE A 21 -14.42 -3.28 -1.62
C PHE A 21 -15.84 -2.93 -2.13
N GLN A 22 -16.71 -3.90 -2.39
CA GLN A 22 -18.02 -3.69 -3.03
C GLN A 22 -18.96 -2.76 -2.25
N LEU A 23 -18.75 -2.61 -0.95
CA LEU A 23 -19.59 -1.78 -0.08
C LEU A 23 -18.89 -0.46 0.33
N VAL A 24 -17.83 -0.06 -0.35
CA VAL A 24 -17.09 1.16 -0.01
C VAL A 24 -17.86 2.37 -0.52
N PRO A 25 -18.23 3.32 0.35
CA PRO A 25 -18.74 4.61 -0.10
C PRO A 25 -17.69 5.32 -0.95
N ALA A 26 -18.05 5.74 -2.14
CA ALA A 26 -17.16 6.49 -3.03
C ALA A 26 -16.86 7.91 -2.51
N GLU A 27 -17.63 8.38 -1.53
CA GLU A 27 -17.51 9.74 -1.01
C GLU A 27 -16.25 9.91 -0.16
N PRO A 28 -15.39 10.88 -0.48
CA PRO A 28 -14.23 11.22 0.34
C PRO A 28 -14.64 11.77 1.72
N VAL A 29 -13.76 11.64 2.70
CA VAL A 29 -13.87 12.40 3.97
C VAL A 29 -13.43 13.83 3.68
N ALA A 30 -14.37 14.78 3.80
CA ALA A 30 -14.05 16.19 3.66
C ALA A 30 -13.15 16.63 4.84
N MET A 31 -12.06 17.32 4.52
CA MET A 31 -11.09 17.86 5.46
C MET A 31 -11.22 19.39 5.46
N ALA A 32 -11.38 19.97 6.64
CA ALA A 32 -11.44 21.44 6.77
C ALA A 32 -10.05 22.07 6.64
N ASP A 33 -9.02 21.40 7.16
CA ASP A 33 -7.62 21.82 7.09
C ASP A 33 -6.72 20.58 7.03
N ALA A 34 -5.83 20.51 6.03
CA ALA A 34 -4.92 19.39 5.89
C ALA A 34 -3.85 19.34 7.00
N GLY A 35 -3.43 20.50 7.52
CA GLY A 35 -2.43 20.62 8.59
C GLY A 35 -3.00 20.52 10.01
N ALA A 36 -4.33 20.61 10.16
CA ALA A 36 -5.01 20.63 11.46
C ALA A 36 -6.28 19.77 11.42
N VAL A 37 -6.11 18.47 11.17
CA VAL A 37 -7.21 17.50 11.12
C VAL A 37 -7.91 17.43 12.47
N THR A 38 -9.22 17.63 12.49
CA THR A 38 -10.03 17.55 13.73
C THR A 38 -10.13 16.09 14.20
N ALA A 39 -10.40 15.89 15.50
CA ALA A 39 -10.60 14.55 16.05
C ALA A 39 -11.73 13.78 15.34
N VAL A 40 -12.79 14.47 14.90
CA VAL A 40 -13.93 13.87 14.17
C VAL A 40 -13.49 13.40 12.77
N GLU A 41 -12.73 14.21 12.06
CA GLU A 41 -12.20 13.85 10.74
C GLU A 41 -11.20 12.68 10.85
N ALA A 42 -10.26 12.76 11.80
CA ALA A 42 -9.31 11.68 12.08
C ALA A 42 -10.02 10.36 12.40
N GLN A 43 -11.08 10.41 13.23
CA GLN A 43 -11.87 9.22 13.55
C GLN A 43 -12.58 8.65 12.31
N ARG A 44 -13.17 9.49 11.46
CA ARG A 44 -13.82 9.06 10.21
C ARG A 44 -12.81 8.39 9.25
N VAL A 45 -11.60 8.96 9.14
CA VAL A 45 -10.52 8.37 8.34
C VAL A 45 -10.12 7.02 8.92
N ALA A 46 -9.87 6.96 10.24
CA ALA A 46 -9.47 5.73 10.93
C ALA A 46 -10.53 4.62 10.80
N ASP A 47 -11.82 4.95 10.91
CA ASP A 47 -12.93 3.99 10.78
C ASP A 47 -13.00 3.41 9.35
N ARG A 48 -12.87 4.27 8.32
CA ARG A 48 -12.87 3.81 6.92
C ARG A 48 -11.63 2.96 6.64
N TYR A 49 -10.48 3.43 7.07
CA TYR A 49 -9.21 2.71 6.92
C TYR A 49 -9.25 1.34 7.63
N ALA A 50 -9.73 1.27 8.86
CA ALA A 50 -9.87 0.01 9.59
C ALA A 50 -10.83 -0.95 8.88
N ARG A 51 -11.95 -0.42 8.37
CA ARG A 51 -13.01 -1.21 7.71
C ARG A 51 -12.60 -1.72 6.35
N HIS A 52 -12.05 -0.84 5.50
CA HIS A 52 -11.82 -1.11 4.08
C HIS A 52 -10.34 -1.32 3.74
N GLY A 53 -9.42 -0.97 4.63
CA GLY A 53 -7.98 -0.94 4.37
C GLY A 53 -7.53 0.36 3.69
N PHE A 54 -8.45 1.30 3.44
CA PHE A 54 -8.13 2.62 2.91
C PHE A 54 -9.19 3.67 3.26
N ALA A 55 -8.83 4.94 3.11
CA ALA A 55 -9.77 6.06 3.14
C ALA A 55 -9.39 7.08 2.07
N ILE A 56 -10.41 7.66 1.41
CA ILE A 56 -10.25 8.77 0.48
C ILE A 56 -10.58 10.06 1.23
N LEU A 57 -9.77 11.09 1.03
CA LEU A 57 -9.92 12.40 1.66
C LEU A 57 -10.12 13.46 0.57
N ALA A 58 -10.95 14.45 0.83
CA ALA A 58 -11.04 15.68 0.02
C ALA A 58 -10.42 16.81 0.81
N LEU A 59 -9.30 17.32 0.33
CA LEU A 59 -8.54 18.40 0.95
C LEU A 59 -9.14 19.77 0.58
N PRO A 60 -9.02 20.78 1.44
CA PRO A 60 -9.44 22.13 1.09
C PRO A 60 -8.63 22.66 -0.11
N ALA A 61 -9.21 23.60 -0.83
CA ALA A 61 -8.53 24.26 -1.95
C ALA A 61 -7.28 25.00 -1.44
N GLY A 62 -6.16 24.78 -2.10
CA GLY A 62 -4.88 25.42 -1.74
C GLY A 62 -3.71 24.78 -2.48
N PRO A 63 -2.52 25.35 -2.38
CA PRO A 63 -1.33 24.78 -2.99
C PRO A 63 -0.94 23.48 -2.26
N LEU A 64 -0.73 22.43 -3.03
CA LEU A 64 -0.20 21.16 -2.53
C LEU A 64 1.31 21.17 -2.68
N THR A 65 2.00 21.04 -1.56
CA THR A 65 3.46 20.97 -1.45
C THR A 65 3.88 19.75 -0.66
N GLU A 66 5.15 19.42 -0.67
CA GLU A 66 5.70 18.34 0.16
C GLU A 66 5.41 18.58 1.65
N ASP A 67 5.56 19.83 2.10
CA ASP A 67 5.28 20.22 3.49
C ASP A 67 3.81 20.05 3.85
N SER A 68 2.88 20.39 2.97
CA SER A 68 1.44 20.21 3.21
C SER A 68 1.06 18.73 3.30
N VAL A 69 1.72 17.87 2.52
CA VAL A 69 1.51 16.42 2.57
C VAL A 69 2.12 15.82 3.86
N ALA A 70 3.29 16.31 4.27
CA ALA A 70 3.89 15.90 5.54
C ALA A 70 3.03 16.34 6.74
N ALA A 71 2.49 17.56 6.71
CA ALA A 71 1.57 18.07 7.74
C ALA A 71 0.27 17.23 7.81
N LEU A 72 -0.31 16.89 6.66
CA LEU A 72 -1.47 15.98 6.60
C LEU A 72 -1.14 14.62 7.24
N ALA A 73 -0.01 14.02 6.87
CA ALA A 73 0.42 12.74 7.42
C ALA A 73 0.60 12.81 8.95
N GLY A 74 1.24 13.87 9.45
CA GLY A 74 1.38 14.12 10.89
C GLY A 74 0.03 14.26 11.59
N SER A 75 -0.90 15.03 11.01
CA SER A 75 -2.25 15.26 11.56
C SER A 75 -3.11 13.98 11.56
N LEU A 76 -2.88 13.07 10.62
CA LEU A 76 -3.49 11.74 10.60
C LEU A 76 -2.80 10.75 11.57
N GLY A 77 -1.70 11.15 12.21
CA GLY A 77 -0.91 10.34 13.14
C GLY A 77 -0.09 9.25 12.48
N LEU A 78 0.19 9.38 11.20
CA LEU A 78 1.05 8.46 10.48
C LEU A 78 2.53 8.58 10.89
N GLY A 79 2.88 9.63 11.65
CA GLY A 79 4.26 9.96 12.05
C GLY A 79 5.08 10.53 10.89
N GLU A 80 6.39 10.62 11.12
CA GLU A 80 7.32 11.08 10.09
C GLU A 80 7.32 10.13 8.89
N PRO A 81 7.43 10.65 7.66
CA PRO A 81 7.55 9.82 6.48
C PRO A 81 8.80 8.94 6.53
N PHE A 82 8.62 7.67 6.20
CA PHE A 82 9.70 6.70 6.08
C PHE A 82 10.33 6.77 4.69
N VAL A 83 11.64 6.98 4.64
CA VAL A 83 12.42 6.92 3.40
C VAL A 83 13.14 5.58 3.33
N PRO A 84 12.84 4.71 2.35
CA PRO A 84 13.57 3.47 2.18
C PRO A 84 15.07 3.73 2.02
N PRO A 85 15.96 2.97 2.72
CA PRO A 85 17.42 3.15 2.62
C PRO A 85 17.95 3.13 1.19
N LEU A 86 17.34 2.35 0.31
CA LEU A 86 17.69 2.27 -1.10
C LEU A 86 17.58 3.62 -1.82
N TYR A 87 16.63 4.48 -1.41
CA TYR A 87 16.48 5.82 -1.97
C TYR A 87 17.53 6.80 -1.43
N LEU A 88 17.97 6.61 -0.19
CA LEU A 88 19.02 7.43 0.42
C LEU A 88 20.37 7.22 -0.26
N LEU A 89 20.66 6.02 -0.76
CA LEU A 89 21.87 5.71 -1.51
C LEU A 89 21.93 6.42 -2.88
N ALA A 90 20.78 6.85 -3.40
CA ALA A 90 20.65 7.57 -4.66
C ALA A 90 20.92 9.09 -4.55
N GLY A 91 21.23 9.59 -3.35
CA GLY A 91 21.30 11.04 -3.06
C GLY A 91 19.92 11.60 -2.74
N ALA A 92 19.84 12.51 -1.79
CA ALA A 92 18.68 13.25 -1.27
C ALA A 92 17.29 12.83 -1.81
N ALA A 93 16.80 11.66 -1.39
CA ALA A 93 15.43 11.29 -1.65
C ALA A 93 14.52 12.09 -0.71
N PRO A 94 13.55 12.85 -1.21
CA PRO A 94 12.61 13.56 -0.36
C PRO A 94 11.74 12.56 0.43
N ALA A 95 11.43 12.91 1.67
CA ALA A 95 10.53 12.12 2.51
C ALA A 95 9.11 12.02 1.91
N VAL A 96 8.72 13.03 1.14
CA VAL A 96 7.53 13.05 0.29
C VAL A 96 7.99 13.10 -1.16
N SER A 97 7.78 12.04 -1.92
CA SER A 97 8.17 11.96 -3.33
C SER A 97 7.08 12.52 -4.23
N ARG A 98 7.45 13.37 -5.19
CA ARG A 98 6.55 13.81 -6.27
C ARG A 98 6.63 12.84 -7.44
N ILE A 99 5.51 12.28 -7.84
CA ILE A 99 5.39 11.35 -8.96
C ILE A 99 4.79 12.10 -10.16
N SER A 100 5.60 12.41 -11.16
CA SER A 100 5.13 13.02 -12.42
C SER A 100 6.00 12.58 -13.60
N ALA A 101 5.40 12.37 -14.78
CA ALA A 101 6.18 12.12 -15.99
C ALA A 101 6.84 13.42 -16.46
N GLY A 102 8.11 13.33 -16.89
CA GLY A 102 8.81 14.48 -17.48
C GLY A 102 9.35 15.50 -16.48
N SER A 103 9.44 15.20 -15.20
CA SER A 103 10.17 16.05 -14.26
C SER A 103 11.66 16.05 -14.62
N THR A 104 12.10 17.09 -15.32
CA THR A 104 13.52 17.33 -15.66
C THR A 104 14.26 18.07 -14.54
N ALA A 105 13.60 18.33 -13.42
CA ALA A 105 14.18 19.04 -12.30
C ALA A 105 15.00 18.07 -11.43
N GLY A 106 16.25 17.88 -11.81
CA GLY A 106 17.44 17.63 -10.95
C GLY A 106 17.39 16.69 -9.76
N THR A 107 16.36 15.90 -9.60
CA THR A 107 16.18 14.99 -8.48
C THR A 107 15.78 13.60 -8.94
N THR A 108 16.22 12.63 -8.25
CA THR A 108 16.09 11.18 -8.26
C THR A 108 14.79 10.54 -8.82
N ASP A 109 13.72 11.30 -9.05
CA ASP A 109 12.44 10.80 -9.60
C ASP A 109 12.54 10.41 -11.08
N ALA A 110 13.43 11.03 -11.86
CA ALA A 110 13.66 10.68 -13.27
C ALA A 110 14.31 9.29 -13.42
N ASP A 111 15.08 8.88 -12.42
CA ASP A 111 15.81 7.62 -12.41
C ASP A 111 15.00 6.47 -11.76
N HIS A 112 13.87 6.79 -11.11
CA HIS A 112 13.02 5.75 -10.54
C HIS A 112 12.23 5.05 -11.66
N PRO A 113 12.39 3.72 -11.84
CA PRO A 113 11.83 2.99 -12.98
C PRO A 113 10.31 3.14 -13.18
N SER A 114 9.58 3.52 -12.12
CA SER A 114 8.12 3.59 -12.10
C SER A 114 7.55 5.02 -12.06
N PHE A 115 8.30 6.02 -11.59
CA PHE A 115 7.75 7.36 -11.32
C PHE A 115 7.67 8.22 -12.57
N GLY A 116 8.68 8.17 -13.42
CA GLY A 116 8.76 8.96 -14.67
C GLY A 116 8.05 8.35 -15.88
N ARG A 117 7.31 7.23 -15.72
CA ARG A 117 6.69 6.51 -16.86
C ARG A 117 5.18 6.67 -16.88
N THR A 118 4.64 6.77 -18.10
CA THR A 118 3.19 6.84 -18.37
C THR A 118 2.54 5.45 -18.51
N VAL A 119 3.34 4.38 -18.61
CA VAL A 119 2.84 3.00 -18.61
C VAL A 119 2.20 2.63 -17.29
N GLY A 120 1.34 1.64 -17.28
CA GLY A 120 0.74 1.10 -16.06
C GLY A 120 1.81 0.64 -15.06
N GLN A 121 1.46 0.68 -13.80
CA GLN A 121 2.23 0.10 -12.72
C GLN A 121 1.49 -1.12 -12.17
N GLU A 122 2.16 -2.25 -12.21
CA GLU A 122 1.59 -3.51 -11.72
C GLU A 122 1.40 -3.50 -10.21
N LEU A 123 0.54 -4.40 -9.72
CA LEU A 123 0.24 -4.54 -8.29
C LEU A 123 1.49 -4.85 -7.48
N HIS A 124 1.72 -4.06 -6.44
CA HIS A 124 2.82 -4.22 -5.49
C HIS A 124 2.46 -3.67 -4.11
N CYS A 125 3.28 -3.99 -3.13
CA CYS A 125 3.32 -3.33 -1.84
C CYS A 125 4.60 -2.51 -1.73
N ASP A 126 4.52 -1.34 -1.11
CA ASP A 126 5.69 -0.52 -0.83
C ASP A 126 6.68 -1.21 0.12
N GLY A 127 7.96 -0.83 0.05
CA GLY A 127 9.01 -1.40 0.87
C GLY A 127 9.61 -2.67 0.28
N THR A 128 10.31 -2.56 -0.88
CA THR A 128 10.86 -3.72 -1.61
C THR A 128 11.83 -4.56 -0.78
N LEU A 129 12.76 -3.92 -0.08
CA LEU A 129 13.79 -4.61 0.71
C LEU A 129 13.47 -4.73 2.21
N GLN A 130 12.39 -4.09 2.66
CA GLN A 130 11.93 -4.18 4.04
C GLN A 130 11.20 -5.49 4.29
N ASP A 131 11.20 -5.97 5.53
CA ASP A 131 10.41 -7.12 5.93
C ASP A 131 8.91 -6.89 5.69
N ILE A 132 8.18 -7.99 5.51
CA ILE A 132 6.72 -7.93 5.35
C ILE A 132 6.09 -7.22 6.55
N GLY A 133 5.23 -6.22 6.27
CA GLY A 133 4.55 -5.44 7.30
C GLY A 133 5.40 -4.35 7.95
N TYR A 134 6.63 -4.09 7.50
CA TYR A 134 7.45 -2.97 8.01
C TYR A 134 6.83 -1.62 7.65
N VAL A 135 6.52 -1.38 6.38
CA VAL A 135 5.75 -0.21 5.94
C VAL A 135 4.27 -0.48 6.21
N LYS A 136 3.66 0.34 7.07
CA LYS A 136 2.28 0.16 7.53
C LYS A 136 1.26 0.85 6.63
N ALA A 137 1.53 2.09 6.24
CA ALA A 137 0.62 2.88 5.44
C ALA A 137 1.34 3.62 4.32
N SER A 138 0.63 3.84 3.23
CA SER A 138 1.04 4.72 2.13
C SER A 138 -0.01 5.80 1.95
N LEU A 139 0.44 7.05 1.78
CA LEU A 139 -0.38 8.22 1.49
C LEU A 139 -0.06 8.71 0.09
N LEU A 140 -1.09 8.83 -0.75
CA LEU A 140 -1.01 9.46 -2.07
C LEU A 140 -1.90 10.70 -2.09
N VAL A 141 -1.40 11.83 -2.57
CA VAL A 141 -2.16 13.07 -2.71
C VAL A 141 -2.11 13.51 -4.18
N CYS A 142 -3.26 13.66 -4.80
CA CYS A 142 -3.38 14.06 -6.20
C CYS A 142 -3.31 15.59 -6.31
N ALA A 143 -2.21 16.10 -6.86
CA ALA A 143 -2.08 17.51 -7.20
C ALA A 143 -2.71 17.82 -8.56
N SER A 144 -2.57 16.90 -9.53
CA SER A 144 -3.16 17.01 -10.86
C SER A 144 -3.43 15.60 -11.41
N PRO A 145 -4.66 15.25 -11.75
CA PRO A 145 -4.96 13.99 -12.40
C PRO A 145 -4.47 13.99 -13.85
N ALA A 146 -4.23 12.81 -14.42
CA ALA A 146 -3.96 12.67 -15.85
C ALA A 146 -5.18 13.11 -16.70
N THR A 147 -4.96 13.46 -17.94
CA THR A 147 -6.07 13.72 -18.88
C THR A 147 -6.89 12.44 -19.09
N GLU A 148 -6.21 11.33 -19.32
CA GLU A 148 -6.83 10.00 -19.49
C GLU A 148 -6.07 8.95 -18.69
N GLY A 149 -6.79 8.03 -18.04
CA GLY A 149 -6.21 6.97 -17.24
C GLY A 149 -5.53 7.48 -15.97
N GLY A 150 -4.50 6.77 -15.50
CA GLY A 150 -3.77 7.12 -14.29
C GLY A 150 -4.53 6.79 -13.01
N ASP A 151 -5.56 5.96 -13.12
CA ASP A 151 -6.40 5.54 -12.02
C ASP A 151 -5.58 4.68 -11.05
N THR A 152 -5.84 4.86 -9.77
CA THR A 152 -5.29 4.00 -8.73
C THR A 152 -6.00 2.66 -8.74
N ILE A 153 -5.22 1.60 -8.72
CA ILE A 153 -5.71 0.23 -8.57
C ILE A 153 -5.40 -0.24 -7.17
N LEU A 154 -6.38 -0.84 -6.49
CA LEU A 154 -6.24 -1.48 -5.20
C LEU A 154 -6.66 -2.94 -5.31
N PHE A 155 -5.88 -3.81 -4.69
CA PHE A 155 -6.21 -5.21 -4.51
C PHE A 155 -6.23 -5.54 -3.02
N ASN A 156 -7.37 -6.01 -2.51
CA ASN A 156 -7.51 -6.43 -1.11
C ASN A 156 -6.87 -7.81 -0.91
N ALA A 157 -5.55 -7.84 -0.82
CA ALA A 157 -4.79 -9.07 -0.64
C ALA A 157 -5.23 -9.81 0.64
N SER A 158 -5.48 -9.10 1.73
CA SER A 158 -5.95 -9.70 2.99
C SER A 158 -7.25 -10.49 2.82
N ALA A 159 -8.22 -9.97 2.07
CA ALA A 159 -9.46 -10.69 1.78
C ALA A 159 -9.23 -11.93 0.89
N ALA A 160 -8.38 -11.80 -0.13
CA ALA A 160 -8.03 -12.92 -1.00
C ALA A 160 -7.31 -14.03 -0.23
N PHE A 161 -6.31 -13.70 0.59
CA PHE A 161 -5.64 -14.69 1.45
C PHE A 161 -6.59 -15.33 2.47
N ALA A 162 -7.53 -14.56 3.03
CA ALA A 162 -8.54 -15.11 3.94
C ALA A 162 -9.51 -16.08 3.23
N ARG A 163 -9.83 -15.87 1.96
CA ARG A 163 -10.60 -16.83 1.16
C ARG A 163 -9.77 -18.07 0.83
N LEU A 164 -8.50 -17.88 0.42
CA LEU A 164 -7.59 -18.99 0.18
C LEU A 164 -7.45 -19.87 1.43
N ALA A 165 -7.37 -19.27 2.62
CA ALA A 165 -7.30 -20.00 3.89
C ALA A 165 -8.48 -20.97 4.08
N ARG A 166 -9.65 -20.64 3.55
CA ARG A 166 -10.87 -21.47 3.65
C ARG A 166 -10.96 -22.52 2.55
N SER A 167 -10.47 -22.21 1.35
CA SER A 167 -10.60 -23.09 0.19
C SER A 167 -9.41 -24.03 0.00
N ASP A 168 -8.20 -23.60 0.31
CA ASP A 168 -6.96 -24.36 0.15
C ASP A 168 -5.91 -23.98 1.21
N PRO A 169 -6.03 -24.50 2.45
CA PRO A 169 -5.07 -24.24 3.53
C PRO A 169 -3.63 -24.65 3.20
N ALA A 170 -3.43 -25.67 2.34
CA ALA A 170 -2.10 -26.11 1.94
C ALA A 170 -1.42 -25.07 1.05
N ALA A 171 -2.16 -24.48 0.12
CA ALA A 171 -1.67 -23.39 -0.71
C ALA A 171 -1.35 -22.13 0.14
N LEU A 172 -2.19 -21.82 1.14
CA LEU A 172 -1.89 -20.74 2.09
C LEU A 172 -0.58 -20.98 2.84
N ALA A 173 -0.36 -22.21 3.35
CA ALA A 173 0.87 -22.59 4.04
C ALA A 173 2.11 -22.40 3.16
N ALA A 174 2.01 -22.81 1.89
CA ALA A 174 3.09 -22.65 0.92
C ALA A 174 3.46 -21.16 0.73
N LEU A 175 2.46 -20.29 0.61
CA LEU A 175 2.64 -18.83 0.48
C LEU A 175 3.13 -18.17 1.78
N ALA A 176 2.82 -18.73 2.94
CA ALA A 176 3.30 -18.26 4.23
C ALA A 176 4.72 -18.70 4.57
N THR A 177 5.30 -19.59 3.77
CA THR A 177 6.66 -20.07 3.99
C THR A 177 7.67 -19.01 3.56
N PRO A 178 8.67 -18.66 4.42
CA PRO A 178 9.74 -17.74 4.06
C PRO A 178 10.46 -18.16 2.77
N GLY A 179 10.64 -17.20 1.86
CA GLY A 179 11.24 -17.45 0.56
C GLY A 179 10.22 -17.75 -0.56
N SER A 180 8.92 -17.81 -0.25
CA SER A 180 7.87 -17.98 -1.28
C SER A 180 7.75 -16.78 -2.22
N LEU A 181 8.08 -15.58 -1.75
CA LEU A 181 8.16 -14.35 -2.55
C LEU A 181 9.56 -13.74 -2.44
N ILE A 182 10.22 -13.57 -3.57
CA ILE A 182 11.53 -12.91 -3.67
C ILE A 182 11.32 -11.58 -4.38
N ARG A 183 11.76 -10.50 -3.75
CA ARG A 183 11.69 -9.13 -4.28
C ARG A 183 13.09 -8.61 -4.53
N GLN A 184 13.28 -7.98 -5.68
CA GLN A 184 14.57 -7.44 -6.09
C GLN A 184 14.52 -5.91 -6.17
N ALA A 185 15.56 -5.26 -5.68
CA ALA A 185 15.75 -3.85 -5.94
C ALA A 185 16.03 -3.60 -7.44
N ASN A 186 15.54 -2.48 -7.95
CA ASN A 186 15.74 -2.06 -9.35
C ASN A 186 16.10 -0.58 -9.46
N ILE A 187 16.64 -0.01 -8.40
CA ILE A 187 17.00 1.41 -8.31
C ILE A 187 18.52 1.49 -8.24
N ASN A 188 19.10 2.40 -9.01
CA ASN A 188 20.55 2.71 -9.01
C ASN A 188 21.47 1.51 -9.23
N GLY A 189 21.04 0.54 -10.03
CA GLY A 189 21.82 -0.67 -10.30
C GLY A 189 21.92 -1.64 -9.12
N SER A 190 21.20 -1.40 -8.02
CA SER A 190 21.12 -2.35 -6.92
C SER A 190 20.44 -3.65 -7.38
N THR A 191 21.04 -4.77 -7.00
CA THR A 191 20.50 -6.12 -7.22
C THR A 191 20.16 -6.83 -5.92
N GLU A 192 20.07 -6.08 -4.82
CA GLU A 192 19.72 -6.61 -3.52
C GLU A 192 18.36 -7.30 -3.54
N LEU A 193 18.25 -8.38 -2.79
CA LEU A 193 17.08 -9.22 -2.71
C LEU A 193 16.52 -9.25 -1.29
N ASN A 194 15.19 -9.26 -1.20
CA ASN A 194 14.46 -9.64 0.01
C ASN A 194 13.64 -10.89 -0.29
N ALA A 195 13.94 -12.00 0.40
CA ALA A 195 13.21 -13.27 0.28
C ALA A 195 12.39 -13.49 1.55
N GLY A 196 11.08 -13.38 1.45
CA GLY A 196 10.16 -13.50 2.57
C GLY A 196 8.90 -14.29 2.24
N PRO A 197 7.97 -14.41 3.19
CA PRO A 197 6.65 -14.96 2.94
C PRO A 197 5.77 -13.95 2.19
N ALA A 198 4.77 -14.44 1.48
CA ALA A 198 3.73 -13.59 0.88
C ALA A 198 2.62 -13.22 1.88
N VAL A 199 2.50 -13.98 2.96
CA VAL A 199 1.55 -13.74 4.05
C VAL A 199 2.14 -14.19 5.38
N THR A 200 1.86 -13.42 6.42
CA THR A 200 2.25 -13.74 7.81
C THR A 200 1.17 -13.25 8.77
N VAL A 201 1.39 -13.42 10.07
CA VAL A 201 0.53 -12.84 11.11
C VAL A 201 1.36 -11.88 11.97
N GLN A 202 0.81 -10.70 12.22
CA GLN A 202 1.33 -9.74 13.18
C GLN A 202 0.16 -9.21 14.00
N ASP A 203 0.28 -9.21 15.32
CA ASP A 203 -0.77 -8.76 16.26
C ASP A 203 -2.14 -9.40 15.97
N GLY A 204 -2.15 -10.70 15.68
CA GLY A 204 -3.35 -11.49 15.39
C GLY A 204 -4.05 -11.15 14.06
N ARG A 205 -3.39 -10.41 13.16
CA ARG A 205 -3.93 -10.01 11.86
C ARG A 205 -3.08 -10.54 10.72
N LEU A 206 -3.73 -10.88 9.59
CA LEU A 206 -3.01 -11.18 8.36
C LEU A 206 -2.26 -9.93 7.89
N VAL A 207 -0.98 -10.10 7.66
CA VAL A 207 -0.11 -9.14 6.96
C VAL A 207 0.27 -9.77 5.63
N CYS A 208 -0.04 -9.09 4.56
CA CYS A 208 0.03 -9.63 3.21
C CYS A 208 0.98 -8.81 2.34
N ARG A 209 1.63 -9.50 1.41
CA ARG A 209 2.46 -8.90 0.37
C ARG A 209 2.18 -9.65 -0.93
N TYR A 210 1.43 -9.03 -1.81
CA TYR A 210 1.20 -9.55 -3.16
C TYR A 210 1.82 -8.58 -4.16
N CYS A 211 2.82 -9.05 -4.88
CA CYS A 211 3.56 -8.27 -5.86
C CYS A 211 3.72 -9.08 -7.13
N VAL A 212 3.50 -8.43 -8.28
CA VAL A 212 3.60 -9.05 -9.61
C VAL A 212 4.43 -8.19 -10.57
N THR A 213 5.30 -7.34 -10.04
CA THR A 213 6.19 -6.51 -10.86
C THR A 213 7.29 -7.38 -11.49
N GLY A 214 7.89 -6.88 -12.58
CA GLY A 214 8.92 -7.64 -13.29
C GLY A 214 10.20 -7.96 -12.48
N THR A 215 10.34 -7.40 -11.28
CA THR A 215 11.44 -7.65 -10.36
C THR A 215 11.08 -8.59 -9.22
N ASP A 216 9.79 -8.94 -9.09
CA ASP A 216 9.31 -9.84 -8.07
C ASP A 216 9.10 -11.23 -8.66
N ARG A 217 9.43 -12.28 -7.91
CA ARG A 217 9.27 -13.66 -8.37
C ARG A 217 8.78 -14.57 -7.25
N TRP A 218 7.89 -15.47 -7.62
CA TRP A 218 7.48 -16.57 -6.78
C TRP A 218 8.52 -17.68 -6.84
N ALA A 219 8.88 -18.25 -5.71
CA ALA A 219 9.85 -19.32 -5.60
C ALA A 219 9.34 -20.42 -4.68
N VAL A 220 9.63 -21.67 -5.00
CA VAL A 220 9.25 -22.81 -4.17
C VAL A 220 10.26 -22.96 -3.05
N PRO A 221 9.90 -22.70 -1.77
CA PRO A 221 10.81 -22.89 -0.66
C PRO A 221 11.15 -24.37 -0.47
N ALA A 222 12.30 -24.66 0.15
CA ALA A 222 12.66 -26.03 0.49
C ALA A 222 11.59 -26.68 1.40
N GLY A 223 11.20 -27.91 1.08
CA GLY A 223 10.19 -28.67 1.83
C GLY A 223 8.73 -28.31 1.48
N VAL A 224 8.50 -27.37 0.58
CA VAL A 224 7.15 -27.00 0.09
C VAL A 224 6.87 -27.74 -1.22
N ALA A 225 5.67 -28.32 -1.36
CA ALA A 225 5.23 -28.87 -2.62
C ALA A 225 4.98 -27.76 -3.65
N ALA A 226 5.62 -27.84 -4.80
CA ALA A 226 5.48 -26.83 -5.86
C ALA A 226 4.02 -26.63 -6.29
N ALA A 227 3.23 -27.71 -6.35
CA ALA A 227 1.83 -27.64 -6.71
C ALA A 227 1.01 -26.77 -5.74
N ASP A 228 1.31 -26.80 -4.43
CA ASP A 228 0.61 -26.00 -3.43
C ASP A 228 0.91 -24.52 -3.62
N LEU A 229 2.18 -24.18 -3.83
CA LEU A 229 2.57 -22.79 -4.10
C LEU A 229 1.86 -22.24 -5.35
N TRP A 230 1.91 -22.99 -6.44
CA TRP A 230 1.36 -22.49 -7.70
C TRP A 230 -0.17 -22.40 -7.69
N ARG A 231 -0.88 -23.30 -7.01
CA ARG A 231 -2.34 -23.13 -6.80
C ARG A 231 -2.65 -21.85 -6.02
N GLY A 232 -1.85 -21.52 -4.99
CA GLY A 232 -1.99 -20.28 -4.25
C GLY A 232 -1.71 -19.04 -5.09
N VAL A 233 -0.65 -19.05 -5.89
CA VAL A 233 -0.30 -17.96 -6.81
C VAL A 233 -1.39 -17.76 -7.86
N ASP A 234 -1.90 -18.83 -8.47
CA ASP A 234 -2.95 -18.75 -9.49
C ASP A 234 -4.28 -18.24 -8.89
N PHE A 235 -4.61 -18.68 -7.67
CA PHE A 235 -5.75 -18.12 -6.94
C PHE A 235 -5.62 -16.60 -6.74
N LEU A 236 -4.46 -16.12 -6.31
CA LEU A 236 -4.22 -14.68 -6.10
C LEU A 236 -4.24 -13.90 -7.42
N ARG A 237 -3.70 -14.48 -8.49
CA ARG A 237 -3.76 -13.87 -9.83
C ARG A 237 -5.20 -13.69 -10.29
N GLU A 238 -6.04 -14.71 -10.12
CA GLU A 238 -7.45 -14.62 -10.46
C GLU A 238 -8.19 -13.61 -9.57
N ALA A 239 -7.93 -13.65 -8.25
CA ALA A 239 -8.54 -12.71 -7.30
C ALA A 239 -8.15 -11.25 -7.57
N SER A 240 -7.01 -10.99 -8.17
CA SER A 240 -6.51 -9.64 -8.47
C SER A 240 -6.92 -9.09 -9.84
N ARG A 241 -7.75 -9.81 -10.60
CA ARG A 241 -8.24 -9.35 -11.92
C ARG A 241 -9.35 -8.31 -11.80
N PRO A 242 -9.48 -7.41 -12.77
CA PRO A 242 -10.65 -6.54 -12.89
C PRO A 242 -11.96 -7.34 -12.82
N GLY A 243 -12.94 -6.85 -12.07
CA GLY A 243 -14.21 -7.52 -11.85
C GLY A 243 -14.23 -8.49 -10.66
N SER A 244 -13.07 -8.81 -10.07
CA SER A 244 -13.02 -9.53 -8.79
C SER A 244 -13.60 -8.68 -7.65
N PRO A 245 -14.22 -9.31 -6.62
CA PRO A 245 -14.71 -8.59 -5.44
C PRO A 245 -13.59 -7.95 -4.61
N ASP A 246 -12.33 -8.32 -4.85
CA ASP A 246 -11.17 -7.76 -4.15
C ASP A 246 -10.42 -6.70 -4.97
N PHE A 247 -10.86 -6.45 -6.19
CA PHE A 247 -10.26 -5.47 -7.09
C PHE A 247 -11.08 -4.18 -7.10
N LEU A 248 -10.41 -3.05 -6.95
CA LEU A 248 -11.00 -1.73 -7.05
C LEU A 248 -10.11 -0.84 -7.92
N GLN A 249 -10.72 -0.18 -8.89
CA GLN A 249 -10.08 0.89 -9.66
C GLN A 249 -10.80 2.19 -9.35
N LEU A 250 -10.06 3.23 -9.02
CA LEU A 250 -10.61 4.54 -8.69
C LEU A 250 -9.72 5.65 -9.23
N ARG A 251 -10.36 6.75 -9.63
CA ARG A 251 -9.68 7.99 -10.00
C ARG A 251 -9.64 8.91 -8.79
N LEU A 252 -8.49 9.52 -8.56
CA LEU A 252 -8.36 10.64 -7.64
C LEU A 252 -8.43 11.95 -8.42
N ASP A 253 -9.31 12.84 -8.01
CA ASP A 253 -9.38 14.20 -8.51
C ASP A 253 -8.30 15.10 -7.87
N ALA A 254 -8.05 16.28 -8.46
CA ALA A 254 -7.15 17.24 -7.86
C ALA A 254 -7.64 17.64 -6.46
N GLY A 255 -6.74 17.66 -5.49
CA GLY A 255 -7.08 17.91 -4.09
C GLY A 255 -7.63 16.70 -3.34
N GLN A 256 -7.72 15.53 -3.96
CA GLN A 256 -8.03 14.31 -3.23
C GLN A 256 -6.77 13.57 -2.80
N ALA A 257 -6.88 12.90 -1.67
CA ALA A 257 -5.85 12.00 -1.16
C ALA A 257 -6.42 10.63 -0.85
N ILE A 258 -5.58 9.61 -0.89
CA ILE A 258 -5.88 8.28 -0.40
C ILE A 258 -4.80 7.82 0.57
N VAL A 259 -5.21 7.37 1.73
CA VAL A 259 -4.36 6.63 2.66
C VAL A 259 -4.80 5.17 2.66
N PHE A 260 -3.86 4.24 2.47
CA PHE A 260 -4.18 2.81 2.45
C PHE A 260 -3.19 1.97 3.26
N ASP A 261 -3.69 0.85 3.74
CA ASP A 261 -2.98 -0.13 4.57
C ASP A 261 -2.08 -1.01 3.69
N ASN A 262 -0.81 -0.67 3.65
CA ASN A 262 0.20 -1.39 2.87
C ASN A 262 0.43 -2.83 3.38
N THR A 263 -0.10 -3.18 4.55
CA THR A 263 -0.03 -4.54 5.11
C THR A 263 -1.19 -5.44 4.65
N ARG A 264 -2.23 -4.84 4.03
CA ARG A 264 -3.45 -5.52 3.59
C ARG A 264 -3.73 -5.37 2.12
N ILE A 265 -3.25 -4.28 1.52
CA ILE A 265 -3.59 -3.85 0.16
C ILE A 265 -2.33 -3.82 -0.68
N SER A 266 -2.39 -4.46 -1.84
CA SER A 266 -1.46 -4.19 -2.94
C SER A 266 -2.06 -3.14 -3.85
N HIS A 267 -1.23 -2.27 -4.39
CA HIS A 267 -1.69 -1.19 -5.22
C HIS A 267 -0.94 -1.12 -6.55
N GLY A 268 -1.53 -0.43 -7.48
CA GLY A 268 -0.99 -0.20 -8.82
C GLY A 268 -1.62 1.03 -9.46
N ARG A 269 -1.37 1.19 -10.75
CA ARG A 269 -1.89 2.32 -11.53
C ARG A 269 -2.13 1.90 -12.97
N THR A 270 -3.23 2.34 -13.56
CA THR A 270 -3.44 2.20 -15.00
C THR A 270 -2.44 3.06 -15.79
N ALA A 271 -2.18 2.70 -17.04
CA ALA A 271 -1.47 3.58 -17.96
C ALA A 271 -2.23 4.91 -18.09
N TYR A 272 -1.52 5.99 -18.44
CA TYR A 272 -2.14 7.28 -18.58
C TYR A 272 -1.54 8.11 -19.71
N ARG A 273 -2.29 9.13 -20.12
CA ARG A 273 -1.90 10.13 -21.10
C ARG A 273 -2.17 11.53 -20.55
N ASP A 274 -1.21 12.41 -20.75
CA ASP A 274 -1.34 13.83 -20.50
C ASP A 274 -1.50 14.56 -21.82
N SER A 275 -2.27 15.64 -21.84
CA SER A 275 -2.47 16.49 -23.02
C SER A 275 -2.76 17.94 -22.61
N GLY A 276 -2.61 18.87 -23.54
CA GLY A 276 -2.99 20.28 -23.35
C GLY A 276 -2.21 21.01 -22.26
N GLY A 277 -0.97 20.61 -21.97
CA GLY A 277 -0.16 21.22 -20.90
C GLY A 277 -0.51 20.73 -19.48
N ASN A 278 -1.50 19.85 -19.34
CA ASN A 278 -1.77 19.18 -18.08
C ASN A 278 -0.79 18.03 -17.89
N HIS A 279 -0.13 18.01 -16.73
CA HIS A 279 0.78 16.94 -16.34
C HIS A 279 0.29 16.31 -15.05
N ARG A 280 0.08 14.98 -15.09
CA ARG A 280 -0.25 14.22 -13.90
C ARG A 280 0.82 14.40 -12.84
N ALA A 281 0.40 14.76 -11.62
CA ALA A 281 1.28 14.93 -10.48
C ALA A 281 0.61 14.40 -9.20
N LEU A 282 1.28 13.48 -8.52
CA LEU A 282 0.91 13.01 -7.19
C LEU A 282 2.10 13.20 -6.25
N TYR A 283 1.76 13.37 -4.97
CA TYR A 283 2.74 13.22 -3.89
C TYR A 283 2.53 11.87 -3.20
N ARG A 284 3.62 11.22 -2.80
CA ARG A 284 3.61 9.95 -2.07
C ARG A 284 4.49 10.04 -0.84
N SER A 285 3.99 9.51 0.27
CA SER A 285 4.79 9.24 1.46
C SER A 285 4.47 7.87 2.05
N LEU A 286 5.47 7.24 2.68
CA LEU A 286 5.40 5.94 3.32
C LEU A 286 5.52 6.10 4.82
N HIS A 287 4.80 5.29 5.59
CA HIS A 287 4.70 5.46 7.03
C HIS A 287 4.77 4.14 7.79
N LEU A 288 5.31 4.20 9.02
CA LEU A 288 5.47 3.06 9.91
C LEU A 288 4.35 2.95 10.96
N ALA A 289 3.34 3.81 10.88
CA ALA A 289 2.16 3.81 11.74
C ALA A 289 0.87 3.76 10.91
N HIS A 290 -0.23 3.34 11.53
CA HIS A 290 -1.57 3.40 10.98
C HIS A 290 -2.33 4.63 11.46
N PRO A 291 -3.31 5.17 10.69
CA PRO A 291 -4.13 6.31 11.13
C PRO A 291 -4.86 6.09 12.46
N SER A 292 -5.21 4.83 12.79
CA SER A 292 -5.85 4.47 14.05
C SER A 292 -5.02 4.82 15.30
N ASP A 293 -3.71 4.93 15.16
CA ASP A 293 -2.81 5.28 16.25
C ASP A 293 -2.93 6.78 16.62
N ALA A 294 -3.38 7.62 15.68
CA ALA A 294 -3.62 9.04 15.91
C ALA A 294 -4.87 9.29 16.77
N ALA A 295 -5.97 8.61 16.45
CA ALA A 295 -7.22 8.79 17.20
C ALA A 295 -7.05 8.49 18.69
N ARG A 296 -6.16 7.57 19.04
CA ARG A 296 -5.82 7.24 20.44
C ARG A 296 -4.98 8.31 21.12
N ARG A 297 -4.15 9.05 20.36
CA ARG A 297 -3.28 10.12 20.91
C ARG A 297 -4.00 11.45 21.08
N LEU A 298 -5.05 11.68 20.27
CA LEU A 298 -5.84 12.92 20.31
C LEU A 298 -6.91 12.95 21.41
N VAL A 299 -7.12 11.83 22.14
CA VAL A 299 -7.98 11.78 23.33
C VAL A 299 -7.08 11.84 24.57
N PRO A 300 -6.85 13.01 25.19
CA PRO A 300 -6.15 13.10 26.47
C PRO A 300 -7.01 12.43 27.55
N GLY A 301 -6.54 11.33 28.12
CA GLY A 301 -7.16 10.73 29.30
C GLY A 301 -7.82 9.37 29.16
N ALA A 302 -7.67 8.67 28.03
CA ALA A 302 -8.00 7.24 27.97
C ALA A 302 -6.84 6.39 28.52
N ASP A 303 -6.55 6.56 29.80
CA ASP A 303 -5.77 5.58 30.54
C ASP A 303 -6.55 4.26 30.54
N VAL A 304 -5.97 3.27 29.88
CA VAL A 304 -6.39 1.87 29.98
C VAL A 304 -6.12 1.43 31.43
N ARG A 305 -7.13 1.51 32.25
CA ARG A 305 -7.12 0.80 33.51
C ARG A 305 -7.48 -0.66 33.24
N SER A 306 -6.45 -1.48 33.47
CA SER A 306 -6.43 -2.93 33.77
C SER A 306 -7.36 -3.84 33.01
#